data_30f66cbea3f3f7f8ce2928793b0f6daa
#
_entry.id   30f66cbea3f3f7f8ce2928793b0f6daa
#
_cell.length_a   1.000
_cell.length_b   1.000
_cell.length_c   1.000
_cell.angle_alpha   90.00
_cell.angle_beta   90.00
_cell.angle_gamma   90.00
#
_symmetry.space_group_name_H-M   'P 1'
#
loop_
_entity.id
_entity.type
_entity.pdbx_description
1 polymer ?
#
loop_
_entity_poly.entity_id
_entity_poly.type
_entity_poly.pdbx_seq_one_letter_code
_entity_poly.pdbx_strand_id
1 'polypeptide(L)'
;SLKFMTERRVVVTGIGTINPLGNNIAEFFSNLEKGVSGAAPITHFDAEKFKTKFACEVKNYDWTQHFDRKEVRKYDLFTQYALIAATQAVEDSGLDLEKEDLEQIGVIWSSGIGGLKTFFDECLGYAAGDGTPRFSPFFIPRMIADIAAGYISIKYGFMGPNYCTVSACASSNHGLIDSFNAIRFGVADVMVAGGSEAAVNEPSVGGFNSMQALSTRNDDPVHASRPFDKDRDGFVIGEGAGALILEEYEHAKARGAKIYCEMVGGGRSADAYHFTAPHPEGKGAMKSMRDAIKDAGIKPEDIDYVNVHGTSTPAGDLPELKALHGVLGDHIYDVNISSTKSMTGHLLGAAGAVEALACIFAINNGVIPPTINNENLDPEIDPRLNLTLNKAQKRDVKCAMSNTFGFGGHNSTVIFRKI
;
A
#
# COMPACT_ATOMS: atom_id res chain seq x y z
N SER A 1 -27.57 22.68 22.11
CA SER A 1 -27.96 22.23 20.75
C SER A 1 -26.96 21.24 20.26
N LEU A 2 -27.32 19.97 20.10
CA LEU A 2 -26.55 18.99 19.39
C LEU A 2 -26.41 19.50 17.92
N LYS A 3 -25.28 20.08 17.61
CA LYS A 3 -24.90 20.30 16.23
C LYS A 3 -24.70 18.90 15.62
N PHE A 4 -25.66 18.44 14.84
CA PHE A 4 -25.44 17.32 13.94
C PHE A 4 -24.26 17.73 13.04
N MET A 5 -23.06 17.16 13.29
CA MET A 5 -21.95 17.35 12.39
C MET A 5 -22.29 16.64 11.08
N THR A 6 -22.55 17.40 10.03
CA THR A 6 -22.73 16.84 8.70
C THR A 6 -21.37 16.28 8.26
N GLU A 7 -21.33 15.01 7.90
CA GLU A 7 -20.13 14.37 7.37
C GLU A 7 -19.73 15.06 6.07
N ARG A 8 -18.44 15.38 5.95
CA ARG A 8 -17.90 16.02 4.75
C ARG A 8 -17.46 14.96 3.73
N ARG A 9 -17.55 15.28 2.47
CA ARG A 9 -17.04 14.41 1.40
C ARG A 9 -15.54 14.60 1.25
N VAL A 10 -14.84 13.52 0.89
CA VAL A 10 -13.38 13.48 0.80
C VAL A 10 -12.97 13.01 -0.59
N VAL A 11 -12.13 13.79 -1.25
CA VAL A 11 -11.66 13.51 -2.62
C VAL A 11 -10.14 13.37 -2.66
N VAL A 12 -9.66 12.73 -3.71
CA VAL A 12 -8.22 12.59 -4.00
C VAL A 12 -7.84 13.65 -5.02
N THR A 13 -6.95 14.56 -4.64
CA THR A 13 -6.52 15.68 -5.51
C THR A 13 -5.05 15.60 -5.90
N GLY A 14 -4.27 14.72 -5.32
CA GLY A 14 -2.87 14.54 -5.67
C GLY A 14 -2.42 13.12 -5.40
N ILE A 15 -1.51 12.61 -6.24
CA ILE A 15 -0.95 11.26 -6.11
C ILE A 15 0.54 11.25 -6.44
N GLY A 16 1.27 10.34 -5.80
CA GLY A 16 2.70 10.16 -6.02
C GLY A 16 3.13 8.75 -5.66
N THR A 17 4.23 8.29 -6.25
CA THR A 17 4.75 6.95 -6.00
C THR A 17 6.21 6.81 -6.40
N ILE A 18 6.87 5.89 -5.73
CA ILE A 18 8.10 5.25 -6.17
C ILE A 18 7.97 3.78 -5.78
N ASN A 19 8.01 2.87 -6.74
CA ASN A 19 7.76 1.45 -6.50
C ASN A 19 8.44 0.59 -7.58
N PRO A 20 8.37 -0.73 -7.50
CA PRO A 20 9.08 -1.60 -8.45
C PRO A 20 8.66 -1.44 -9.92
N LEU A 21 7.51 -0.85 -10.20
CA LEU A 21 7.02 -0.63 -11.57
C LEU A 21 7.28 0.78 -12.09
N GLY A 22 7.77 1.70 -11.27
CA GLY A 22 8.07 3.04 -11.72
C GLY A 22 8.40 4.01 -10.60
N ASN A 23 9.13 5.07 -10.95
CA ASN A 23 9.58 6.09 -10.01
C ASN A 23 8.66 7.32 -10.01
N ASN A 24 7.56 7.25 -10.75
CA ASN A 24 6.49 8.23 -10.77
C ASN A 24 5.18 7.57 -11.21
N ILE A 25 4.09 8.31 -11.15
CA ILE A 25 2.74 7.81 -11.48
C ILE A 25 2.63 7.38 -12.94
N ALA A 26 3.20 8.15 -13.87
CA ALA A 26 3.09 7.85 -15.30
C ALA A 26 3.74 6.51 -15.65
N GLU A 27 4.94 6.24 -15.12
CA GLU A 27 5.63 4.96 -15.29
C GLU A 27 4.86 3.82 -14.64
N PHE A 28 4.40 4.02 -13.42
CA PHE A 28 3.65 3.03 -12.67
C PHE A 28 2.36 2.62 -13.42
N PHE A 29 1.56 3.58 -13.82
CA PHE A 29 0.30 3.34 -14.52
C PHE A 29 0.51 2.66 -15.87
N SER A 30 1.52 3.08 -16.62
CA SER A 30 1.88 2.42 -17.88
C SER A 30 2.25 0.95 -17.68
N ASN A 31 3.07 0.65 -16.68
CA ASN A 31 3.51 -0.72 -16.40
C ASN A 31 2.41 -1.58 -15.77
N LEU A 32 1.49 -0.99 -15.00
CA LEU A 32 0.29 -1.70 -14.53
C LEU A 32 -0.55 -2.21 -15.71
N GLU A 33 -0.80 -1.35 -16.68
CA GLU A 33 -1.60 -1.73 -17.86
C GLU A 33 -0.92 -2.81 -18.69
N LYS A 34 0.39 -2.71 -18.85
CA LYS A 34 1.19 -3.66 -19.63
C LYS A 34 1.40 -5.02 -18.96
N GLY A 35 1.10 -5.14 -17.66
CA GLY A 35 1.34 -6.37 -16.92
C GLY A 35 2.83 -6.66 -16.69
N VAL A 36 3.62 -5.65 -16.38
CA VAL A 36 5.06 -5.79 -16.15
C VAL A 36 5.33 -6.37 -14.77
N SER A 37 6.24 -7.35 -14.68
CA SER A 37 6.74 -7.84 -13.39
C SER A 37 7.87 -6.96 -12.88
N GLY A 38 7.81 -6.58 -11.61
CA GLY A 38 8.89 -5.86 -10.93
C GLY A 38 9.96 -6.75 -10.31
N ALA A 39 9.82 -8.07 -10.39
CA ALA A 39 10.74 -9.01 -9.75
C ALA A 39 12.06 -9.14 -10.50
N ALA A 40 13.15 -9.16 -9.75
CA ALA A 40 14.52 -9.32 -10.27
C ALA A 40 15.43 -9.83 -9.14
N PRO A 41 16.63 -10.32 -9.44
CA PRO A 41 17.59 -10.67 -8.40
C PRO A 41 17.85 -9.50 -7.45
N ILE A 42 17.99 -9.81 -6.15
CA ILE A 42 18.29 -8.81 -5.12
C ILE A 42 19.64 -8.15 -5.40
N THR A 43 19.66 -6.80 -5.33
CA THR A 43 20.89 -6.00 -5.49
C THR A 43 21.31 -5.30 -4.20
N HIS A 44 20.40 -5.13 -3.23
CA HIS A 44 20.67 -4.38 -2.00
C HIS A 44 21.65 -5.08 -1.05
N PHE A 45 21.78 -6.40 -1.16
CA PHE A 45 22.73 -7.19 -0.38
C PHE A 45 23.08 -8.48 -1.13
N ASP A 46 24.11 -9.18 -0.67
CA ASP A 46 24.48 -10.49 -1.21
C ASP A 46 23.53 -11.57 -0.68
N ALA A 47 22.64 -12.04 -1.56
CA ALA A 47 21.61 -13.02 -1.21
C ALA A 47 22.01 -14.48 -1.53
N GLU A 48 23.26 -14.74 -1.87
CA GLU A 48 23.70 -16.08 -2.32
C GLU A 48 23.35 -17.19 -1.33
N LYS A 49 23.47 -16.93 -0.03
CA LYS A 49 23.17 -17.89 1.02
C LYS A 49 21.71 -17.90 1.49
N PHE A 50 20.87 -17.04 0.95
CA PHE A 50 19.47 -16.94 1.31
C PHE A 50 18.63 -17.92 0.50
N LYS A 51 17.54 -18.40 1.09
CA LYS A 51 16.58 -19.28 0.39
C LYS A 51 15.88 -18.54 -0.75
N THR A 52 15.59 -17.25 -0.56
CA THR A 52 15.04 -16.36 -1.57
C THR A 52 16.10 -15.35 -1.99
N LYS A 53 16.37 -15.27 -3.31
CA LYS A 53 17.45 -14.46 -3.90
C LYS A 53 16.95 -13.34 -4.78
N PHE A 54 15.65 -13.08 -4.78
CA PHE A 54 15.01 -12.08 -5.62
C PHE A 54 13.97 -11.29 -4.83
N ALA A 55 13.62 -10.12 -5.36
CA ALA A 55 12.63 -9.23 -4.77
C ALA A 55 12.12 -8.26 -5.84
N CYS A 56 11.10 -7.49 -5.50
CA CYS A 56 10.63 -6.36 -6.30
C CYS A 56 11.23 -5.07 -5.73
N GLU A 57 12.44 -4.76 -6.17
CA GLU A 57 13.15 -3.54 -5.75
C GLU A 57 12.74 -2.34 -6.60
N VAL A 58 12.86 -1.15 -6.03
CA VAL A 58 12.83 0.11 -6.80
C VAL A 58 14.03 0.14 -7.74
N LYS A 59 13.81 0.54 -8.98
CA LYS A 59 14.83 0.50 -10.04
C LYS A 59 15.31 1.89 -10.39
N ASN A 60 16.58 2.00 -10.79
CA ASN A 60 17.18 3.26 -11.25
C ASN A 60 17.06 4.38 -10.21
N TYR A 61 17.13 4.03 -8.94
CA TYR A 61 17.04 4.99 -7.86
C TYR A 61 18.41 5.64 -7.62
N ASP A 62 18.43 6.95 -7.70
CA ASP A 62 19.59 7.78 -7.40
C ASP A 62 19.18 8.87 -6.41
N TRP A 63 19.58 8.70 -5.15
CA TRP A 63 19.23 9.63 -4.09
C TRP A 63 19.75 11.05 -4.34
N THR A 64 20.85 11.21 -5.10
CA THR A 64 21.44 12.52 -5.40
C THR A 64 20.53 13.43 -6.21
N GLN A 65 19.55 12.86 -6.92
CA GLN A 65 18.54 13.62 -7.65
C GLN A 65 17.45 14.21 -6.75
N HIS A 66 17.39 13.79 -5.49
CA HIS A 66 16.30 14.13 -4.58
C HIS A 66 16.77 14.86 -3.31
N PHE A 67 17.98 14.56 -2.84
CA PHE A 67 18.47 15.00 -1.54
C PHE A 67 19.92 15.46 -1.63
N ASP A 68 20.30 16.41 -0.77
CA ASP A 68 21.71 16.70 -0.55
C ASP A 68 22.33 15.65 0.40
N ARG A 69 23.66 15.65 0.47
CA ARG A 69 24.42 14.68 1.27
C ARG A 69 24.14 14.79 2.78
N LYS A 70 23.85 15.99 3.29
CA LYS A 70 23.55 16.20 4.70
C LYS A 70 22.18 15.68 5.06
N GLU A 71 21.20 15.91 4.19
CA GLU A 71 19.83 15.43 4.38
C GLU A 71 19.75 13.90 4.36
N VAL A 72 20.32 13.28 3.33
CA VAL A 72 20.19 11.83 3.13
C VAL A 72 20.78 11.00 4.28
N ARG A 73 21.76 11.54 4.98
CA ARG A 73 22.36 10.89 6.16
C ARG A 73 21.35 10.70 7.31
N LYS A 74 20.29 11.50 7.34
CA LYS A 74 19.24 11.43 8.36
C LYS A 74 18.14 10.43 8.01
N TYR A 75 18.10 9.94 6.75
CA TYR A 75 16.96 9.18 6.23
C TYR A 75 17.34 7.74 5.95
N ASP A 76 16.65 6.80 6.63
CA ASP A 76 16.57 5.42 6.15
C ASP A 76 15.88 5.42 4.78
N LEU A 77 16.06 4.37 4.02
CA LEU A 77 15.49 4.28 2.68
C LEU A 77 13.97 4.42 2.66
N PHE A 78 13.26 3.89 3.68
CA PHE A 78 11.80 4.02 3.72
C PHE A 78 11.36 5.49 3.87
N THR A 79 12.13 6.32 4.55
CA THR A 79 11.88 7.77 4.66
C THR A 79 12.21 8.48 3.35
N GLN A 80 13.27 8.06 2.65
CA GLN A 80 13.59 8.60 1.33
C GLN A 80 12.44 8.37 0.35
N TYR A 81 11.94 7.14 0.28
CA TYR A 81 10.79 6.81 -0.57
C TYR A 81 9.54 7.62 -0.18
N ALA A 82 9.31 7.77 1.12
CA ALA A 82 8.19 8.56 1.64
C ALA A 82 8.25 10.02 1.16
N LEU A 83 9.40 10.66 1.30
CA LEU A 83 9.59 12.06 0.91
C LEU A 83 9.43 12.24 -0.60
N ILE A 84 9.92 11.30 -1.41
CA ILE A 84 9.78 11.34 -2.86
C ILE A 84 8.30 11.24 -3.28
N ALA A 85 7.59 10.24 -2.78
CA ALA A 85 6.19 10.04 -3.13
C ALA A 85 5.30 11.18 -2.62
N ALA A 86 5.50 11.62 -1.38
CA ALA A 86 4.74 12.72 -0.80
C ALA A 86 4.99 14.05 -1.54
N THR A 87 6.24 14.33 -1.92
CA THR A 87 6.56 15.52 -2.71
C THR A 87 5.85 15.51 -4.06
N GLN A 88 5.86 14.38 -4.77
CA GLN A 88 5.11 14.22 -6.02
C GLN A 88 3.62 14.50 -5.81
N ALA A 89 3.02 13.95 -4.76
CA ALA A 89 1.60 14.10 -4.49
C ALA A 89 1.22 15.54 -4.16
N VAL A 90 2.01 16.23 -3.34
CA VAL A 90 1.77 17.64 -3.00
C VAL A 90 1.87 18.51 -4.26
N GLU A 91 2.89 18.32 -5.07
CA GLU A 91 3.04 19.04 -6.34
C GLU A 91 1.87 18.76 -7.29
N ASP A 92 1.49 17.49 -7.44
CA ASP A 92 0.39 17.07 -8.31
C ASP A 92 -0.96 17.66 -7.87
N SER A 93 -1.15 17.86 -6.57
CA SER A 93 -2.39 18.45 -6.04
C SER A 93 -2.65 19.88 -6.48
N GLY A 94 -1.60 20.59 -6.86
CA GLY A 94 -1.70 22.01 -7.22
C GLY A 94 -2.05 22.94 -6.05
N LEU A 95 -1.94 22.47 -4.81
CA LEU A 95 -2.16 23.31 -3.62
C LEU A 95 -1.21 24.50 -3.61
N ASP A 96 -1.75 25.69 -3.44
CA ASP A 96 -0.97 26.90 -3.20
C ASP A 96 -0.76 27.07 -1.68
N LEU A 97 0.39 26.61 -1.19
CA LEU A 97 0.66 26.55 0.23
C LEU A 97 0.79 27.91 0.89
N GLU A 98 0.99 29.00 0.11
CA GLU A 98 0.96 30.36 0.63
C GLU A 98 -0.46 30.84 0.96
N LYS A 99 -1.47 30.21 0.35
CA LYS A 99 -2.88 30.54 0.56
C LYS A 99 -3.60 29.58 1.49
N GLU A 100 -2.98 28.42 1.80
CA GLU A 100 -3.60 27.40 2.63
C GLU A 100 -3.36 27.67 4.13
N ASP A 101 -4.32 27.22 4.93
CA ASP A 101 -4.14 27.13 6.37
C ASP A 101 -3.36 25.84 6.70
N LEU A 102 -2.06 26.01 6.95
CA LEU A 102 -1.16 24.87 7.21
C LEU A 102 -1.50 24.14 8.52
N GLU A 103 -2.22 24.77 9.44
CA GLU A 103 -2.72 24.11 10.66
C GLU A 103 -3.81 23.08 10.33
N GLN A 104 -4.47 23.21 9.19
CA GLN A 104 -5.52 22.30 8.73
C GLN A 104 -5.04 21.23 7.75
N ILE A 105 -3.73 21.12 7.56
CA ILE A 105 -3.11 20.08 6.73
C ILE A 105 -2.30 19.15 7.62
N GLY A 106 -2.67 17.87 7.62
CA GLY A 106 -2.00 16.84 8.40
C GLY A 106 -1.29 15.80 7.54
N VAL A 107 -0.59 14.91 8.21
CA VAL A 107 0.15 13.81 7.58
C VAL A 107 -0.06 12.54 8.41
N ILE A 108 -0.67 11.53 7.84
CA ILE A 108 -0.66 10.19 8.40
C ILE A 108 0.07 9.30 7.41
N TRP A 109 1.26 8.87 7.80
CA TRP A 109 2.16 8.12 6.92
C TRP A 109 2.53 6.80 7.55
N SER A 110 2.20 5.71 6.88
CA SER A 110 2.28 4.36 7.42
C SER A 110 3.58 3.65 7.06
N SER A 111 4.02 2.77 7.93
CA SER A 111 5.12 1.83 7.67
C SER A 111 4.93 0.63 8.59
N GLY A 112 5.17 -0.56 8.08
CA GLY A 112 5.05 -1.78 8.88
C GLY A 112 6.27 -2.04 9.75
N ILE A 113 7.46 -1.83 9.23
CA ILE A 113 8.74 -2.18 9.86
C ILE A 113 9.63 -0.96 10.14
N GLY A 114 9.44 0.13 9.39
CA GLY A 114 10.26 1.32 9.54
C GLY A 114 11.71 1.08 9.15
N GLY A 115 12.66 1.64 9.92
CA GLY A 115 14.09 1.63 9.63
C GLY A 115 14.81 0.37 10.10
N LEU A 116 14.32 -0.82 9.81
CA LEU A 116 14.93 -2.08 10.22
C LEU A 116 16.38 -2.22 9.74
N LYS A 117 16.68 -1.78 8.52
CA LYS A 117 18.06 -1.81 8.00
C LYS A 117 19.00 -0.95 8.85
N THR A 118 18.56 0.25 9.22
CA THR A 118 19.32 1.13 10.12
C THR A 118 19.56 0.45 11.46
N PHE A 119 18.52 -0.13 12.05
CA PHE A 119 18.65 -0.87 13.32
C PHE A 119 19.66 -2.01 13.20
N PHE A 120 19.52 -2.83 12.15
CA PHE A 120 20.40 -3.96 11.90
C PHE A 120 21.88 -3.54 11.78
N ASP A 121 22.15 -2.52 10.96
CA ASP A 121 23.53 -2.04 10.72
C ASP A 121 24.15 -1.45 11.99
N GLU A 122 23.40 -0.69 12.76
CA GLU A 122 23.89 -0.11 14.02
C GLU A 122 24.18 -1.19 15.06
N CYS A 123 23.31 -2.21 15.18
CA CYS A 123 23.55 -3.34 16.08
C CYS A 123 24.77 -4.17 15.67
N LEU A 124 24.96 -4.40 14.38
CA LEU A 124 26.16 -5.07 13.87
C LEU A 124 27.42 -4.27 14.17
N GLY A 125 27.40 -2.96 13.99
CA GLY A 125 28.52 -2.09 14.30
C GLY A 125 28.89 -2.15 15.78
N TYR A 126 27.91 -2.13 16.67
CA TYR A 126 28.13 -2.28 18.09
C TYR A 126 28.71 -3.66 18.45
N ALA A 127 28.14 -4.72 17.89
CA ALA A 127 28.58 -6.10 18.16
C ALA A 127 30.00 -6.36 17.67
N ALA A 128 30.42 -5.71 16.58
CA ALA A 128 31.77 -5.85 16.02
C ALA A 128 32.84 -5.02 16.76
N GLY A 129 32.42 -4.12 17.66
CA GLY A 129 33.32 -3.24 18.41
C GLY A 129 33.78 -3.82 19.75
N ASP A 130 34.33 -2.93 20.57
CA ASP A 130 34.90 -3.26 21.89
C ASP A 130 33.91 -3.10 23.06
N GLY A 131 32.62 -2.93 22.75
CA GLY A 131 31.57 -2.66 23.74
C GLY A 131 31.36 -1.17 24.04
N THR A 132 32.17 -0.28 23.47
CA THR A 132 31.95 1.16 23.57
C THR A 132 30.75 1.55 22.70
N PRO A 133 29.72 2.23 23.26
CA PRO A 133 28.50 2.54 22.49
C PRO A 133 28.72 3.71 21.52
N ARG A 134 29.16 3.38 20.32
CA ARG A 134 29.39 4.35 19.24
C ARG A 134 28.27 4.29 18.21
N PHE A 135 27.04 4.61 18.62
CA PHE A 135 25.90 4.69 17.72
C PHE A 135 25.87 6.03 16.99
N SER A 136 25.30 6.04 15.78
CA SER A 136 25.04 7.28 15.06
C SER A 136 24.12 8.19 15.86
N PRO A 137 24.35 9.53 15.90
CA PRO A 137 23.41 10.47 16.50
C PRO A 137 22.05 10.48 15.78
N PHE A 138 21.98 9.96 14.56
CA PHE A 138 20.74 9.82 13.79
C PHE A 138 20.05 8.46 13.96
N PHE A 139 20.61 7.55 14.73
CA PHE A 139 20.13 6.17 14.82
C PHE A 139 18.64 6.11 15.18
N ILE A 140 18.24 6.65 16.32
CA ILE A 140 16.84 6.56 16.76
C ILE A 140 15.89 7.28 15.79
N PRO A 141 16.10 8.55 15.42
CA PRO A 141 15.22 9.21 14.44
C PRO A 141 15.17 8.50 13.08
N ARG A 142 16.28 7.91 12.65
CA ARG A 142 16.35 7.22 11.37
C ARG A 142 15.58 5.89 11.38
N MET A 143 15.48 5.24 12.53
CA MET A 143 14.89 3.92 12.70
C MET A 143 13.38 3.95 12.91
N ILE A 144 12.85 4.91 13.66
CA ILE A 144 11.46 4.88 14.11
C ILE A 144 10.47 5.06 12.95
N ALA A 145 9.39 4.28 12.97
CA ALA A 145 8.44 4.20 11.86
C ALA A 145 7.67 5.51 11.60
N ASP A 146 7.49 6.35 12.61
CA ASP A 146 6.74 7.61 12.53
C ASP A 146 7.55 8.77 11.92
N ILE A 147 8.85 8.59 11.77
CA ILE A 147 9.72 9.71 11.40
C ILE A 147 9.42 10.26 10.00
N ALA A 148 8.98 9.40 9.08
CA ALA A 148 8.62 9.83 7.73
C ALA A 148 7.45 10.84 7.75
N ALA A 149 6.42 10.59 8.57
CA ALA A 149 5.33 11.54 8.78
C ALA A 149 5.85 12.87 9.31
N GLY A 150 6.78 12.82 10.27
CA GLY A 150 7.41 14.02 10.84
C GLY A 150 8.19 14.81 9.79
N TYR A 151 9.01 14.17 8.99
CA TYR A 151 9.80 14.86 7.96
C TYR A 151 8.94 15.47 6.85
N ILE A 152 7.86 14.81 6.44
CA ILE A 152 6.93 15.40 5.47
C ILE A 152 6.32 16.69 6.03
N SER A 153 5.88 16.65 7.28
CA SER A 153 5.35 17.81 7.99
C SER A 153 6.36 18.96 8.09
N ILE A 154 7.59 18.65 8.48
CA ILE A 154 8.68 19.62 8.60
C ILE A 154 8.98 20.29 7.27
N LYS A 155 8.99 19.52 6.18
CA LYS A 155 9.28 20.05 4.84
C LYS A 155 8.32 21.16 4.42
N TYR A 156 7.03 21.02 4.77
CA TYR A 156 5.98 21.92 4.28
C TYR A 156 5.36 22.82 5.34
N GLY A 157 5.68 22.59 6.61
CA GLY A 157 5.05 23.33 7.71
C GLY A 157 3.63 22.87 8.02
N PHE A 158 3.28 21.63 7.71
CA PHE A 158 1.95 21.07 8.00
C PHE A 158 1.80 20.77 9.49
N MET A 159 0.83 21.40 10.13
CA MET A 159 0.64 21.36 11.59
C MET A 159 -0.61 20.60 12.03
N GLY A 160 -1.33 20.01 11.11
CA GLY A 160 -2.47 19.15 11.43
C GLY A 160 -2.04 17.84 12.08
N PRO A 161 -2.97 16.87 12.26
CA PRO A 161 -2.64 15.56 12.85
C PRO A 161 -1.45 14.93 12.14
N ASN A 162 -0.48 14.41 12.92
CA ASN A 162 0.74 13.82 12.37
C ASN A 162 1.11 12.58 13.16
N TYR A 163 0.99 11.41 12.51
CA TYR A 163 1.39 10.14 13.12
C TYR A 163 1.50 9.04 12.06
N CYS A 164 1.99 7.88 12.50
CA CYS A 164 2.12 6.66 11.70
C CYS A 164 1.15 5.61 12.21
N THR A 165 0.48 4.90 11.32
CA THR A 165 -0.25 3.68 11.65
C THR A 165 0.63 2.47 11.40
N VAL A 166 0.67 1.54 12.35
CA VAL A 166 1.43 0.29 12.25
C VAL A 166 0.50 -0.88 12.52
N SER A 167 0.21 -1.65 11.49
CA SER A 167 -0.61 -2.87 11.54
C SER A 167 -0.15 -3.86 10.46
N ALA A 168 1.16 -4.06 10.39
CA ALA A 168 1.80 -4.92 9.40
C ALA A 168 1.35 -4.56 7.97
N CYS A 169 0.89 -5.52 7.19
CA CYS A 169 0.49 -5.29 5.79
C CYS A 169 -0.79 -4.45 5.65
N ALA A 170 -1.56 -4.25 6.72
CA ALA A 170 -2.76 -3.41 6.73
C ALA A 170 -2.47 -1.93 7.05
N SER A 171 -1.21 -1.57 7.32
CA SER A 171 -0.83 -0.25 7.82
C SER A 171 -1.30 0.91 6.96
N SER A 172 -1.05 0.88 5.66
CA SER A 172 -1.43 2.00 4.76
C SER A 172 -2.93 2.18 4.66
N ASN A 173 -3.71 1.10 4.58
CA ASN A 173 -5.16 1.21 4.55
C ASN A 173 -5.70 1.81 5.85
N HIS A 174 -5.14 1.44 7.00
CA HIS A 174 -5.50 2.08 8.28
C HIS A 174 -5.17 3.57 8.25
N GLY A 175 -4.01 3.95 7.72
CA GLY A 175 -3.64 5.36 7.56
C GLY A 175 -4.56 6.14 6.63
N LEU A 176 -4.98 5.52 5.53
CA LEU A 176 -5.96 6.10 4.60
C LEU A 176 -7.32 6.29 5.28
N ILE A 177 -7.78 5.32 6.05
CA ILE A 177 -9.04 5.39 6.80
C ILE A 177 -8.98 6.50 7.85
N ASP A 178 -7.90 6.57 8.62
CA ASP A 178 -7.72 7.61 9.63
C ASP A 178 -7.67 9.01 9.00
N SER A 179 -6.97 9.16 7.88
CA SER A 179 -6.92 10.42 7.13
C SER A 179 -8.29 10.82 6.56
N PHE A 180 -8.99 9.86 6.01
CA PHE A 180 -10.37 10.03 5.53
C PHE A 180 -11.29 10.51 6.66
N ASN A 181 -11.22 9.89 7.83
CA ASN A 181 -12.02 10.27 8.98
C ASN A 181 -11.63 11.65 9.53
N ALA A 182 -10.34 12.00 9.55
CA ALA A 182 -9.88 13.32 9.98
C ALA A 182 -10.53 14.43 9.15
N ILE A 183 -10.65 14.24 7.84
CA ILE A 183 -11.30 15.21 6.95
C ILE A 183 -12.82 15.13 7.08
N ARG A 184 -13.38 13.93 7.05
CA ARG A 184 -14.82 13.69 7.10
C ARG A 184 -15.45 14.33 8.33
N PHE A 185 -14.77 14.28 9.47
CA PHE A 185 -15.25 14.81 10.74
C PHE A 185 -14.72 16.21 11.09
N GLY A 186 -14.05 16.88 10.16
CA GLY A 186 -13.68 18.28 10.29
C GLY A 186 -12.43 18.56 11.13
N VAL A 187 -11.59 17.57 11.39
CA VAL A 187 -10.32 17.75 12.12
C VAL A 187 -9.25 18.39 11.22
N ALA A 188 -9.28 18.09 9.95
CA ALA A 188 -8.38 18.67 8.95
C ALA A 188 -9.14 18.90 7.63
N ASP A 189 -8.62 19.78 6.77
CA ASP A 189 -9.16 20.01 5.42
C ASP A 189 -8.41 19.21 4.36
N VAL A 190 -7.14 18.94 4.61
CA VAL A 190 -6.25 18.20 3.70
C VAL A 190 -5.38 17.25 4.52
N MET A 191 -5.18 16.05 4.01
CA MET A 191 -4.26 15.07 4.60
C MET A 191 -3.32 14.52 3.52
N VAL A 192 -2.02 14.51 3.82
CA VAL A 192 -1.06 13.70 3.09
C VAL A 192 -1.14 12.29 3.68
N ALA A 193 -1.65 11.35 2.91
CA ALA A 193 -1.89 10.00 3.37
C ALA A 193 -1.14 9.00 2.49
N GLY A 194 -0.55 8.01 3.10
CA GLY A 194 0.17 6.99 2.35
C GLY A 194 1.02 6.11 3.23
N GLY A 195 1.97 5.46 2.61
CA GLY A 195 2.89 4.61 3.32
C GLY A 195 4.12 4.28 2.50
N SER A 196 5.17 3.88 3.19
CA SER A 196 6.43 3.46 2.61
C SER A 196 7.03 2.28 3.35
N GLU A 197 7.82 1.49 2.64
CA GLU A 197 8.53 0.35 3.20
C GLU A 197 9.83 0.13 2.43
N ALA A 198 10.89 -0.21 3.14
CA ALA A 198 12.18 -0.55 2.56
C ALA A 198 12.74 -1.79 3.28
N ALA A 199 12.08 -2.94 3.05
CA ALA A 199 12.35 -4.17 3.76
C ALA A 199 13.11 -5.22 2.92
N VAL A 200 13.73 -4.81 1.81
CA VAL A 200 14.61 -5.70 1.04
C VAL A 200 16.00 -5.64 1.67
N ASN A 201 16.15 -6.35 2.77
CA ASN A 201 17.37 -6.42 3.57
C ASN A 201 17.53 -7.81 4.21
N GLU A 202 18.67 -8.06 4.78
CA GLU A 202 19.02 -9.37 5.33
C GLU A 202 18.04 -9.83 6.42
N PRO A 203 17.71 -9.05 7.46
CA PRO A 203 16.83 -9.54 8.51
C PRO A 203 15.39 -9.75 8.04
N SER A 204 14.87 -8.93 7.14
CA SER A 204 13.52 -9.11 6.61
C SER A 204 13.41 -10.34 5.73
N VAL A 205 14.28 -10.46 4.73
CA VAL A 205 14.28 -11.61 3.81
C VAL A 205 14.56 -12.90 4.58
N GLY A 206 15.59 -12.91 5.43
CA GLY A 206 15.91 -14.06 6.25
C GLY A 206 14.81 -14.44 7.24
N GLY A 207 14.18 -13.43 7.87
CA GLY A 207 13.07 -13.64 8.80
C GLY A 207 11.85 -14.25 8.12
N PHE A 208 11.45 -13.72 6.98
CA PHE A 208 10.34 -14.30 6.21
C PHE A 208 10.67 -15.67 5.62
N ASN A 209 11.92 -15.92 5.24
CA ASN A 209 12.37 -17.26 4.84
C ASN A 209 12.21 -18.26 5.98
N SER A 210 12.53 -17.87 7.20
CA SER A 210 12.38 -18.74 8.39
C SER A 210 10.93 -19.12 8.65
N MET A 211 9.99 -18.26 8.27
CA MET A 211 8.54 -18.53 8.32
C MET A 211 8.03 -19.33 7.12
N GLN A 212 8.89 -19.59 6.14
CA GLN A 212 8.48 -20.18 4.85
C GLN A 212 7.41 -19.36 4.12
N ALA A 213 7.45 -18.03 4.29
CA ALA A 213 6.44 -17.12 3.73
C ALA A 213 6.78 -16.65 2.32
N LEU A 214 8.06 -16.63 1.95
CA LEU A 214 8.51 -16.13 0.65
C LEU A 214 8.59 -17.23 -0.40
N SER A 215 8.29 -16.86 -1.65
CA SER A 215 8.60 -17.71 -2.80
C SER A 215 10.10 -17.98 -2.87
N THR A 216 10.46 -19.20 -3.23
CA THR A 216 11.85 -19.61 -3.44
C THR A 216 12.13 -19.96 -4.91
N ARG A 217 11.31 -19.44 -5.83
CA ARG A 217 11.44 -19.66 -7.29
C ARG A 217 12.59 -18.84 -7.86
N ASN A 218 13.80 -19.10 -7.40
CA ASN A 218 15.01 -18.35 -7.75
C ASN A 218 15.44 -18.50 -9.22
N ASP A 219 15.02 -19.57 -9.87
CA ASP A 219 15.28 -19.84 -11.29
C ASP A 219 14.39 -19.02 -12.23
N ASP A 220 13.30 -18.48 -11.72
CA ASP A 220 12.33 -17.71 -12.52
C ASP A 220 11.63 -16.61 -11.68
N PRO A 221 12.36 -15.58 -11.26
CA PRO A 221 11.82 -14.52 -10.41
C PRO A 221 10.60 -13.80 -11.00
N VAL A 222 10.59 -13.57 -12.30
CA VAL A 222 9.53 -12.85 -13.01
C VAL A 222 8.17 -13.54 -12.84
N HIS A 223 8.14 -14.86 -12.75
CA HIS A 223 6.91 -15.65 -12.60
C HIS A 223 6.66 -16.14 -11.16
N ALA A 224 7.43 -15.67 -10.19
CA ALA A 224 7.34 -16.13 -8.81
C ALA A 224 6.06 -15.67 -8.09
N SER A 225 5.71 -14.39 -8.23
CA SER A 225 4.45 -13.88 -7.69
C SER A 225 3.30 -14.26 -8.64
N ARG A 226 2.54 -15.26 -8.23
CA ARG A 226 1.51 -15.88 -9.09
C ARG A 226 0.22 -16.15 -8.32
N PRO A 227 -0.48 -15.09 -7.89
CA PRO A 227 -1.72 -15.24 -7.12
C PRO A 227 -2.73 -16.13 -7.86
N PHE A 228 -3.43 -16.97 -7.10
CA PHE A 228 -4.46 -17.88 -7.59
C PHE A 228 -3.98 -19.04 -8.47
N ASP A 229 -2.69 -19.08 -8.80
CA ASP A 229 -2.09 -20.19 -9.52
C ASP A 229 -1.88 -21.38 -8.58
N LYS A 230 -2.08 -22.60 -9.07
CA LYS A 230 -1.91 -23.81 -8.25
C LYS A 230 -0.48 -24.03 -7.76
N ASP A 231 0.52 -23.47 -8.45
CA ASP A 231 1.93 -23.63 -8.16
C ASP A 231 2.52 -22.43 -7.39
N ARG A 232 1.67 -21.56 -6.82
CA ARG A 232 2.12 -20.48 -5.97
C ARG A 232 2.82 -21.02 -4.72
N ASP A 233 3.92 -20.40 -4.32
CA ASP A 233 4.79 -20.92 -3.24
C ASP A 233 5.16 -19.86 -2.19
N GLY A 234 4.52 -18.71 -2.18
CA GLY A 234 4.79 -17.64 -1.24
C GLY A 234 4.80 -16.28 -1.92
N PHE A 235 4.87 -15.24 -1.11
CA PHE A 235 4.90 -13.87 -1.66
C PHE A 235 6.31 -13.48 -2.09
N VAL A 236 6.39 -12.46 -2.94
CA VAL A 236 7.64 -11.80 -3.33
C VAL A 236 7.68 -10.45 -2.61
N ILE A 237 8.72 -10.20 -1.84
CA ILE A 237 8.86 -8.95 -1.10
C ILE A 237 9.11 -7.78 -2.06
N GLY A 238 8.42 -6.65 -1.81
CA GLY A 238 8.60 -5.41 -2.55
C GLY A 238 8.94 -4.25 -1.63
N GLU A 239 9.35 -3.15 -2.22
CA GLU A 239 9.68 -1.90 -1.53
C GLU A 239 9.14 -0.70 -2.29
N GLY A 240 9.01 0.43 -1.61
CA GLY A 240 8.60 1.68 -2.22
C GLY A 240 7.62 2.47 -1.38
N ALA A 241 6.86 3.34 -2.03
CA ALA A 241 5.91 4.23 -1.41
C ALA A 241 4.76 4.59 -2.34
N GLY A 242 3.61 4.85 -1.73
CA GLY A 242 2.46 5.48 -2.39
C GLY A 242 1.94 6.62 -1.55
N ALA A 243 1.56 7.72 -2.19
CA ALA A 243 1.05 8.91 -1.53
C ALA A 243 -0.23 9.40 -2.20
N LEU A 244 -1.22 9.77 -1.39
CA LEU A 244 -2.44 10.43 -1.80
C LEU A 244 -2.59 11.75 -1.05
N ILE A 245 -3.05 12.78 -1.74
CA ILE A 245 -3.59 13.96 -1.10
C ILE A 245 -5.11 13.77 -1.00
N LEU A 246 -5.59 13.61 0.22
CA LEU A 246 -7.01 13.60 0.51
C LEU A 246 -7.42 15.01 0.91
N GLU A 247 -8.54 15.48 0.38
CA GLU A 247 -8.99 16.86 0.54
C GLU A 247 -10.49 16.91 0.70
N GLU A 248 -10.98 17.83 1.52
CA GLU A 248 -12.41 18.07 1.64
C GLU A 248 -12.98 18.56 0.31
N TYR A 249 -14.12 18.02 -0.09
CA TYR A 249 -14.67 18.22 -1.44
C TYR A 249 -14.95 19.68 -1.78
N GLU A 250 -15.60 20.43 -0.88
CA GLU A 250 -15.91 21.84 -1.14
C GLU A 250 -14.65 22.71 -1.19
N HIS A 251 -13.65 22.38 -0.37
CA HIS A 251 -12.34 23.01 -0.42
C HIS A 251 -11.65 22.78 -1.77
N ALA A 252 -11.69 21.56 -2.29
CA ALA A 252 -11.12 21.21 -3.59
C ALA A 252 -11.84 21.95 -4.73
N LYS A 253 -13.15 21.98 -4.70
CA LYS A 253 -13.96 22.69 -5.71
C LYS A 253 -13.69 24.19 -5.71
N ALA A 254 -13.63 24.81 -4.52
CA ALA A 254 -13.44 26.26 -4.39
C ALA A 254 -12.12 26.74 -5.00
N ARG A 255 -11.08 25.91 -4.98
CA ARG A 255 -9.78 26.24 -5.59
C ARG A 255 -9.62 25.72 -7.03
N GLY A 256 -10.64 25.08 -7.59
CA GLY A 256 -10.60 24.53 -8.95
C GLY A 256 -9.66 23.33 -9.10
N ALA A 257 -9.51 22.50 -8.04
CA ALA A 257 -8.62 21.36 -8.05
C ALA A 257 -9.04 20.30 -9.07
N LYS A 258 -8.06 19.62 -9.65
CA LYS A 258 -8.26 18.36 -10.34
C LYS A 258 -8.63 17.30 -9.31
N ILE A 259 -9.68 16.54 -9.55
CA ILE A 259 -10.17 15.50 -8.66
C ILE A 259 -10.05 14.15 -9.36
N TYR A 260 -9.28 13.23 -8.79
CA TYR A 260 -9.14 11.88 -9.35
C TYR A 260 -10.36 11.00 -9.08
N CYS A 261 -10.83 11.03 -7.85
CA CYS A 261 -11.98 10.25 -7.38
C CYS A 261 -12.37 10.67 -5.98
N GLU A 262 -13.42 10.06 -5.45
CA GLU A 262 -13.86 10.24 -4.06
C GLU A 262 -13.49 9.01 -3.25
N MET A 263 -12.92 9.19 -2.05
CA MET A 263 -12.84 8.12 -1.06
C MET A 263 -14.14 8.14 -0.25
N VAL A 264 -14.84 7.00 -0.21
CA VAL A 264 -16.21 6.98 0.32
C VAL A 264 -16.38 6.11 1.57
N GLY A 265 -15.46 5.19 1.84
CA GLY A 265 -15.60 4.36 3.01
C GLY A 265 -14.36 3.57 3.37
N GLY A 266 -14.33 3.13 4.63
CA GLY A 266 -13.29 2.28 5.18
C GLY A 266 -13.85 1.28 6.17
N GLY A 267 -13.28 0.08 6.20
CA GLY A 267 -13.61 -0.97 7.13
C GLY A 267 -12.36 -1.53 7.79
N ARG A 268 -12.49 -1.93 9.04
CA ARG A 268 -11.39 -2.46 9.86
C ARG A 268 -11.92 -3.59 10.72
N SER A 269 -11.12 -4.63 10.88
CA SER A 269 -11.48 -5.75 11.75
C SER A 269 -10.25 -6.53 12.18
N ALA A 270 -10.45 -7.45 13.09
CA ALA A 270 -9.44 -8.44 13.46
C ALA A 270 -9.98 -9.84 13.18
N ASP A 271 -9.10 -10.74 12.73
CA ASP A 271 -9.43 -12.16 12.59
C ASP A 271 -9.68 -12.84 13.95
N ALA A 272 -8.94 -12.40 14.97
CA ALA A 272 -8.97 -13.00 16.31
C ALA A 272 -8.80 -14.53 16.24
N TYR A 273 -7.87 -14.99 15.41
CA TYR A 273 -7.69 -16.42 15.10
C TYR A 273 -6.26 -16.90 15.32
N HIS A 274 -5.29 -16.33 14.59
CA HIS A 274 -3.89 -16.74 14.63
C HIS A 274 -2.98 -15.54 14.36
N PHE A 275 -1.73 -15.56 14.87
CA PHE A 275 -0.84 -14.41 14.74
C PHE A 275 -0.28 -14.21 13.31
N THR A 276 -0.27 -15.24 12.47
CA THR A 276 0.20 -15.14 11.08
C THR A 276 -0.77 -15.75 10.06
N ALA A 277 -1.46 -16.85 10.38
CA ALA A 277 -2.36 -17.53 9.46
C ALA A 277 -3.70 -16.79 9.35
N PRO A 278 -4.27 -16.62 8.14
CA PRO A 278 -5.59 -16.05 7.97
C PRO A 278 -6.67 -16.97 8.54
N HIS A 279 -7.82 -16.40 8.92
CA HIS A 279 -8.97 -17.19 9.32
C HIS A 279 -9.43 -18.04 8.13
N PRO A 280 -9.58 -19.37 8.29
CA PRO A 280 -9.86 -20.25 7.14
C PRO A 280 -11.18 -19.98 6.44
N GLU A 281 -12.15 -19.40 7.12
CA GLU A 281 -13.44 -19.00 6.56
C GLU A 281 -13.49 -17.50 6.18
N GLY A 282 -12.39 -16.75 6.40
CA GLY A 282 -12.31 -15.34 6.06
C GLY A 282 -13.28 -14.43 6.84
N LYS A 283 -13.66 -14.81 8.07
CA LYS A 283 -14.64 -14.04 8.85
C LYS A 283 -14.24 -12.60 9.12
N GLY A 284 -12.98 -12.38 9.49
CA GLY A 284 -12.47 -11.02 9.73
C GLY A 284 -12.42 -10.20 8.44
N ALA A 285 -11.98 -10.79 7.35
CA ALA A 285 -11.98 -10.15 6.03
C ALA A 285 -13.41 -9.78 5.59
N MET A 286 -14.38 -10.67 5.80
CA MET A 286 -15.79 -10.37 5.50
C MET A 286 -16.29 -9.18 6.30
N LYS A 287 -15.98 -9.13 7.59
CA LYS A 287 -16.38 -8.02 8.44
C LYS A 287 -15.80 -6.70 7.97
N SER A 288 -14.50 -6.67 7.65
CA SER A 288 -13.82 -5.48 7.12
C SER A 288 -14.52 -4.96 5.86
N MET A 289 -14.83 -5.84 4.91
CA MET A 289 -15.51 -5.49 3.67
C MET A 289 -16.94 -5.02 3.89
N ARG A 290 -17.72 -5.72 4.71
CA ARG A 290 -19.10 -5.31 5.05
C ARG A 290 -19.13 -3.95 5.71
N ASP A 291 -18.23 -3.71 6.65
CA ASP A 291 -18.16 -2.43 7.35
C ASP A 291 -17.78 -1.29 6.41
N ALA A 292 -16.84 -1.54 5.46
CA ALA A 292 -16.47 -0.56 4.45
C ALA A 292 -17.65 -0.20 3.52
N ILE A 293 -18.39 -1.19 3.07
CA ILE A 293 -19.58 -1.03 2.22
C ILE A 293 -20.65 -0.21 2.96
N LYS A 294 -20.89 -0.55 4.22
CA LYS A 294 -21.83 0.17 5.08
C LYS A 294 -21.38 1.62 5.30
N ASP A 295 -20.10 1.82 5.61
CA ASP A 295 -19.52 3.14 5.82
C ASP A 295 -19.63 4.03 4.58
N ALA A 296 -19.46 3.43 3.41
CA ALA A 296 -19.61 4.12 2.11
C ALA A 296 -21.07 4.44 1.75
N GLY A 297 -22.04 3.83 2.41
CA GLY A 297 -23.46 3.98 2.09
C GLY A 297 -23.84 3.40 0.73
N ILE A 298 -23.12 2.38 0.26
CA ILE A 298 -23.34 1.71 -1.01
C ILE A 298 -23.88 0.29 -0.79
N LYS A 299 -24.21 -0.37 -1.90
CA LYS A 299 -24.58 -1.78 -1.93
C LYS A 299 -23.44 -2.62 -2.50
N PRO A 300 -23.34 -3.91 -2.17
CA PRO A 300 -22.36 -4.79 -2.80
C PRO A 300 -22.39 -4.74 -4.33
N GLU A 301 -23.57 -4.60 -4.92
CA GLU A 301 -23.79 -4.53 -6.37
C GLU A 301 -23.20 -3.28 -7.03
N ASP A 302 -22.87 -2.27 -6.25
CA ASP A 302 -22.25 -1.04 -6.76
C ASP A 302 -20.75 -1.22 -7.07
N ILE A 303 -20.12 -2.29 -6.55
CA ILE A 303 -18.69 -2.54 -6.71
C ILE A 303 -18.42 -3.15 -8.09
N ASP A 304 -17.51 -2.53 -8.83
CA ASP A 304 -17.07 -2.97 -10.17
C ASP A 304 -15.73 -3.68 -10.15
N TYR A 305 -14.82 -3.26 -9.25
CA TYR A 305 -13.46 -3.75 -9.16
C TYR A 305 -13.07 -4.00 -7.71
N VAL A 306 -12.41 -5.14 -7.47
CA VAL A 306 -11.78 -5.45 -6.18
C VAL A 306 -10.29 -5.71 -6.41
N ASN A 307 -9.46 -4.85 -5.84
CA ASN A 307 -8.03 -5.10 -5.70
C ASN A 307 -7.85 -5.92 -4.43
N VAL A 308 -7.55 -7.19 -4.59
CA VAL A 308 -7.44 -8.13 -3.47
C VAL A 308 -6.06 -8.08 -2.83
N HIS A 309 -5.97 -8.57 -1.60
CA HIS A 309 -4.68 -8.74 -0.94
C HIS A 309 -3.80 -9.72 -1.74
N GLY A 310 -4.30 -10.89 -2.08
CA GLY A 310 -3.75 -11.79 -3.10
C GLY A 310 -2.22 -11.88 -3.11
N THR A 311 -1.62 -12.40 -2.03
CA THR A 311 -0.16 -12.37 -1.85
C THR A 311 0.60 -13.47 -2.58
N SER A 312 -0.09 -14.41 -3.23
CA SER A 312 0.52 -15.60 -3.83
C SER A 312 1.00 -16.62 -2.79
N THR A 313 0.36 -16.65 -1.62
CA THR A 313 0.65 -17.64 -0.59
C THR A 313 -0.30 -18.83 -0.71
N PRO A 314 0.17 -20.05 -0.40
CA PRO A 314 -0.71 -21.22 -0.41
C PRO A 314 -1.93 -21.09 0.50
N ALA A 315 -1.77 -20.44 1.65
CA ALA A 315 -2.82 -20.36 2.66
C ALA A 315 -3.73 -19.12 2.54
N GLY A 316 -3.31 -18.06 1.84
CA GLY A 316 -3.97 -16.75 1.88
C GLY A 316 -4.98 -16.51 0.76
N ASP A 317 -4.69 -16.99 -0.44
CA ASP A 317 -5.46 -16.59 -1.64
C ASP A 317 -6.89 -17.14 -1.65
N LEU A 318 -7.09 -18.39 -1.26
CA LEU A 318 -8.43 -19.03 -1.27
C LEU A 318 -9.39 -18.46 -0.22
N PRO A 319 -9.00 -18.28 1.05
CA PRO A 319 -9.89 -17.69 2.06
C PRO A 319 -10.36 -16.29 1.70
N GLU A 320 -9.53 -15.50 1.03
CA GLU A 320 -9.92 -14.16 0.58
C GLU A 320 -11.03 -14.21 -0.47
N LEU A 321 -10.92 -15.09 -1.47
CA LEU A 321 -11.97 -15.27 -2.48
C LEU A 321 -13.27 -15.79 -1.86
N LYS A 322 -13.18 -16.68 -0.88
CA LYS A 322 -14.31 -17.17 -0.12
C LYS A 322 -14.99 -16.04 0.65
N ALA A 323 -14.20 -15.18 1.32
CA ALA A 323 -14.72 -14.03 2.03
C ALA A 323 -15.41 -13.04 1.08
N LEU A 324 -14.80 -12.79 -0.07
CA LEU A 324 -15.35 -11.90 -1.09
C LEU A 324 -16.68 -12.43 -1.62
N HIS A 325 -16.77 -13.73 -1.89
CA HIS A 325 -18.03 -14.36 -2.29
C HIS A 325 -19.12 -14.22 -1.21
N GLY A 326 -18.73 -14.38 0.04
CA GLY A 326 -19.66 -14.21 1.17
C GLY A 326 -20.22 -12.79 1.30
N VAL A 327 -19.46 -11.78 0.88
CA VAL A 327 -19.86 -10.37 0.92
C VAL A 327 -20.67 -9.97 -0.32
N LEU A 328 -20.21 -10.35 -1.50
CA LEU A 328 -20.80 -9.92 -2.76
C LEU A 328 -21.93 -10.84 -3.25
N GLY A 329 -22.04 -12.06 -2.71
CA GLY A 329 -22.98 -13.05 -3.22
C GLY A 329 -22.74 -13.32 -4.71
N ASP A 330 -23.81 -13.49 -5.48
CA ASP A 330 -23.71 -13.77 -6.92
C ASP A 330 -23.14 -12.60 -7.73
N HIS A 331 -23.14 -11.39 -7.18
CA HIS A 331 -22.51 -10.24 -7.83
C HIS A 331 -21.00 -10.43 -8.05
N ILE A 332 -20.36 -11.35 -7.31
CA ILE A 332 -18.93 -11.67 -7.51
C ILE A 332 -18.61 -12.05 -8.95
N TYR A 333 -19.56 -12.63 -9.68
CA TYR A 333 -19.38 -13.02 -11.08
C TYR A 333 -19.41 -11.84 -12.06
N ASP A 334 -19.87 -10.68 -11.61
CA ASP A 334 -19.98 -9.45 -12.39
C ASP A 334 -18.89 -8.42 -12.08
N VAL A 335 -17.98 -8.71 -11.15
CA VAL A 335 -16.87 -7.82 -10.79
C VAL A 335 -15.57 -8.29 -11.42
N ASN A 336 -14.67 -7.34 -11.68
CA ASN A 336 -13.28 -7.67 -11.91
C ASN A 336 -12.55 -7.78 -10.58
N ILE A 337 -11.73 -8.81 -10.45
CA ILE A 337 -10.84 -9.05 -9.31
C ILE A 337 -9.42 -9.08 -9.84
N SER A 338 -8.49 -8.39 -9.20
CA SER A 338 -7.08 -8.60 -9.52
C SER A 338 -6.17 -8.43 -8.33
N SER A 339 -5.04 -9.13 -8.36
CA SER A 339 -3.92 -8.91 -7.44
C SER A 339 -2.78 -8.26 -8.19
N THR A 340 -2.57 -6.97 -7.93
CA THR A 340 -1.43 -6.23 -8.47
C THR A 340 -0.11 -6.59 -7.80
N LYS A 341 -0.15 -7.36 -6.71
CA LYS A 341 1.06 -7.96 -6.12
C LYS A 341 1.74 -8.96 -7.05
N SER A 342 1.02 -9.46 -8.04
CA SER A 342 1.63 -10.25 -9.12
C SER A 342 2.72 -9.47 -9.87
N MET A 343 2.60 -8.14 -9.92
CA MET A 343 3.50 -7.22 -10.60
C MET A 343 4.45 -6.49 -9.64
N THR A 344 3.90 -5.88 -8.58
CA THR A 344 4.66 -5.04 -7.65
C THR A 344 5.40 -5.84 -6.58
N GLY A 345 5.05 -7.11 -6.38
CA GLY A 345 5.36 -7.79 -5.14
C GLY A 345 4.54 -7.24 -3.97
N HIS A 346 4.88 -7.67 -2.78
CA HIS A 346 4.21 -7.28 -1.55
C HIS A 346 5.02 -6.21 -0.82
N LEU A 347 4.54 -4.98 -0.82
CA LEU A 347 5.22 -3.84 -0.20
C LEU A 347 4.94 -3.71 1.30
N LEU A 348 4.42 -4.74 1.94
CA LEU A 348 4.16 -4.79 3.39
C LEU A 348 3.31 -3.59 3.85
N GLY A 349 3.84 -2.73 4.72
CA GLY A 349 3.11 -1.57 5.21
C GLY A 349 2.77 -0.51 4.16
N ALA A 350 3.43 -0.52 3.01
CA ALA A 350 3.11 0.36 1.88
C ALA A 350 2.13 -0.26 0.87
N ALA A 351 1.78 -1.54 1.02
CA ALA A 351 0.95 -2.26 0.06
C ALA A 351 -0.37 -1.56 -0.22
N GLY A 352 -1.10 -1.18 0.83
CA GLY A 352 -2.40 -0.53 0.68
C GLY A 352 -2.34 0.81 -0.05
N ALA A 353 -1.28 1.58 0.14
CA ALA A 353 -1.10 2.87 -0.54
C ALA A 353 -0.88 2.69 -2.04
N VAL A 354 -0.02 1.76 -2.44
CA VAL A 354 0.26 1.48 -3.84
C VAL A 354 -0.96 0.85 -4.52
N GLU A 355 -1.70 0.01 -3.81
CA GLU A 355 -2.93 -0.63 -4.32
C GLU A 355 -4.10 0.37 -4.42
N ALA A 356 -4.17 1.35 -3.53
CA ALA A 356 -5.10 2.47 -3.69
C ALA A 356 -4.84 3.23 -5.00
N LEU A 357 -3.58 3.44 -5.35
CA LEU A 357 -3.20 4.05 -6.63
C LEU A 357 -3.65 3.19 -7.82
N ALA A 358 -3.58 1.86 -7.70
CA ALA A 358 -4.09 0.95 -8.74
C ALA A 358 -5.62 1.06 -8.90
N CYS A 359 -6.36 1.25 -7.81
CA CYS A 359 -7.80 1.53 -7.87
C CYS A 359 -8.10 2.88 -8.54
N ILE A 360 -7.32 3.90 -8.23
CA ILE A 360 -7.44 5.22 -8.87
C ILE A 360 -7.15 5.12 -10.37
N PHE A 361 -6.11 4.37 -10.75
CA PHE A 361 -5.81 4.05 -12.14
C PHE A 361 -7.02 3.44 -12.86
N ALA A 362 -7.63 2.42 -12.26
CA ALA A 362 -8.78 1.74 -12.85
C ALA A 362 -9.95 2.69 -13.05
N ILE A 363 -10.25 3.52 -12.06
CA ILE A 363 -11.36 4.50 -12.13
C ILE A 363 -11.11 5.55 -13.21
N ASN A 364 -9.90 6.11 -13.27
CA ASN A 364 -9.61 7.22 -14.17
C ASN A 364 -9.35 6.80 -15.62
N ASN A 365 -8.81 5.60 -15.83
CA ASN A 365 -8.43 5.14 -17.16
C ASN A 365 -9.38 4.10 -17.75
N GLY A 366 -10.35 3.62 -16.96
CA GLY A 366 -11.28 2.59 -17.43
C GLY A 366 -10.58 1.28 -17.80
N VAL A 367 -9.55 0.91 -17.06
CA VAL A 367 -8.74 -0.28 -17.28
C VAL A 367 -8.49 -0.99 -15.95
N ILE A 368 -8.77 -2.27 -15.91
CA ILE A 368 -8.44 -3.12 -14.76
C ILE A 368 -7.01 -3.65 -14.93
N PRO A 369 -6.10 -3.38 -13.99
CA PRO A 369 -4.77 -3.98 -14.04
C PRO A 369 -4.85 -5.50 -13.86
N PRO A 370 -4.00 -6.27 -14.57
CA PRO A 370 -4.11 -7.73 -14.55
C PRO A 370 -3.54 -8.37 -13.29
N THR A 371 -3.99 -9.60 -13.03
CA THR A 371 -3.26 -10.59 -12.25
C THR A 371 -2.37 -11.36 -13.22
N ILE A 372 -1.06 -11.11 -13.22
CA ILE A 372 -0.14 -11.81 -14.13
C ILE A 372 0.34 -13.14 -13.56
N ASN A 373 1.03 -13.91 -14.40
CA ASN A 373 1.69 -15.17 -14.03
C ASN A 373 0.74 -16.33 -13.67
N ASN A 374 -0.51 -16.26 -14.08
CA ASN A 374 -1.41 -17.40 -13.94
C ASN A 374 -1.23 -18.32 -15.16
N GLU A 375 -0.59 -19.46 -14.94
CA GLU A 375 -0.43 -20.51 -15.95
C GLU A 375 -1.45 -21.62 -15.77
N ASN A 376 -1.73 -21.99 -14.52
CA ASN A 376 -2.66 -23.02 -14.13
C ASN A 376 -3.48 -22.54 -12.93
N LEU A 377 -4.73 -22.17 -13.18
CA LEU A 377 -5.62 -21.75 -12.11
C LEU A 377 -5.75 -22.84 -11.06
N ASP A 378 -5.71 -22.47 -9.78
CA ASP A 378 -5.94 -23.40 -8.67
C ASP A 378 -7.30 -24.08 -8.88
N PRO A 379 -7.38 -25.44 -8.90
CA PRO A 379 -8.62 -26.16 -9.17
C PRO A 379 -9.71 -25.93 -8.12
N GLU A 380 -9.38 -25.43 -6.93
CA GLU A 380 -10.36 -25.08 -5.90
C GLU A 380 -11.02 -23.72 -6.15
N ILE A 381 -10.56 -22.96 -7.14
CA ILE A 381 -11.15 -21.67 -7.50
C ILE A 381 -12.23 -21.88 -8.56
N ASP A 382 -13.38 -21.21 -8.34
CA ASP A 382 -14.47 -21.19 -9.33
C ASP A 382 -13.99 -20.53 -10.63
N PRO A 383 -13.94 -21.25 -11.76
CA PRO A 383 -13.42 -20.69 -13.00
C PRO A 383 -14.30 -19.60 -13.62
N ARG A 384 -15.52 -19.40 -13.10
CA ARG A 384 -16.42 -18.32 -13.54
C ARG A 384 -16.02 -16.96 -13.00
N LEU A 385 -15.14 -16.89 -11.97
CA LEU A 385 -14.63 -15.63 -11.44
C LEU A 385 -13.74 -14.95 -12.48
N ASN A 386 -13.91 -13.64 -12.64
CA ASN A 386 -13.02 -12.85 -13.48
C ASN A 386 -11.86 -12.28 -12.65
N LEU A 387 -10.79 -13.05 -12.55
CA LEU A 387 -9.58 -12.67 -11.82
C LEU A 387 -8.65 -11.78 -12.66
N THR A 388 -9.10 -11.31 -13.80
CA THR A 388 -8.37 -10.46 -14.75
C THR A 388 -7.00 -11.07 -15.08
N LEU A 389 -7.01 -12.33 -15.50
CA LEU A 389 -5.78 -13.11 -15.65
C LEU A 389 -4.94 -12.67 -16.84
N ASN A 390 -3.69 -12.37 -16.57
CA ASN A 390 -2.58 -12.16 -17.51
C ASN A 390 -2.68 -10.93 -18.42
N LYS A 391 -3.86 -10.37 -18.62
CA LYS A 391 -4.07 -9.18 -19.46
C LYS A 391 -5.01 -8.20 -18.79
N ALA A 392 -4.69 -6.91 -18.89
CA ALA A 392 -5.58 -5.84 -18.50
C ALA A 392 -6.90 -5.90 -19.27
N GLN A 393 -7.99 -5.49 -18.62
CA GLN A 393 -9.33 -5.48 -19.23
C GLN A 393 -9.92 -4.08 -19.17
N LYS A 394 -10.51 -3.64 -20.26
CA LYS A 394 -11.24 -2.37 -20.30
C LYS A 394 -12.56 -2.53 -19.55
N ARG A 395 -12.85 -1.58 -18.67
CA ARG A 395 -14.10 -1.50 -17.95
C ARG A 395 -14.31 -0.07 -17.42
N ASP A 396 -15.53 0.43 -17.53
CA ASP A 396 -15.94 1.65 -16.82
C ASP A 396 -16.10 1.34 -15.33
N VAL A 397 -15.10 1.72 -14.54
CA VAL A 397 -15.05 1.45 -13.09
C VAL A 397 -15.64 2.64 -12.35
N LYS A 398 -16.82 2.47 -11.79
CA LYS A 398 -17.48 3.51 -10.97
C LYS A 398 -17.12 3.39 -9.50
N CYS A 399 -16.87 2.18 -9.02
CA CYS A 399 -16.56 1.90 -7.62
C CYS A 399 -15.52 0.80 -7.51
N ALA A 400 -14.46 1.05 -6.76
CA ALA A 400 -13.37 0.11 -6.53
C ALA A 400 -13.13 -0.09 -5.03
N MET A 401 -12.89 -1.34 -4.64
CA MET A 401 -12.59 -1.74 -3.27
C MET A 401 -11.18 -2.34 -3.22
N SER A 402 -10.42 -2.01 -2.18
CA SER A 402 -9.08 -2.56 -1.96
C SER A 402 -8.97 -3.15 -0.56
N ASN A 403 -8.43 -4.37 -0.47
CA ASN A 403 -8.23 -5.10 0.78
C ASN A 403 -6.76 -5.30 1.08
N THR A 404 -6.35 -5.09 2.33
CA THR A 404 -5.07 -5.55 2.84
C THR A 404 -5.25 -6.23 4.20
N PHE A 405 -4.54 -7.33 4.38
CA PHE A 405 -4.58 -8.14 5.59
C PHE A 405 -3.16 -8.31 6.13
N GLY A 406 -2.99 -8.26 7.44
CA GLY A 406 -1.67 -8.26 8.07
C GLY A 406 -1.51 -9.30 9.16
N PHE A 407 -0.26 -9.68 9.41
CA PHE A 407 0.10 -10.50 10.57
C PHE A 407 -0.40 -9.84 11.86
N GLY A 408 -0.95 -10.64 12.76
CA GLY A 408 -1.71 -10.18 13.92
C GLY A 408 -3.22 -10.27 13.70
N GLY A 409 -3.64 -10.67 12.48
CA GLY A 409 -5.05 -10.75 12.11
C GLY A 409 -5.67 -9.41 11.77
N HIS A 410 -4.88 -8.44 11.35
CA HIS A 410 -5.36 -7.11 10.97
C HIS A 410 -6.01 -7.15 9.59
N ASN A 411 -7.23 -6.66 9.47
CA ASN A 411 -7.93 -6.52 8.20
C ASN A 411 -8.35 -5.08 7.97
N SER A 412 -8.16 -4.62 6.73
CA SER A 412 -8.57 -3.28 6.33
C SER A 412 -9.07 -3.26 4.89
N THR A 413 -10.08 -2.44 4.65
CA THR A 413 -10.74 -2.28 3.35
C THR A 413 -11.00 -0.81 3.11
N VAL A 414 -10.68 -0.32 1.93
CA VAL A 414 -10.96 1.06 1.49
C VAL A 414 -11.76 1.03 0.20
N ILE A 415 -12.64 2.03 0.01
CA ILE A 415 -13.52 2.12 -1.16
C ILE A 415 -13.38 3.51 -1.78
N PHE A 416 -13.17 3.52 -3.10
CA PHE A 416 -13.08 4.71 -3.93
C PHE A 416 -14.20 4.70 -4.97
N ARG A 417 -14.71 5.89 -5.31
CA ARG A 417 -15.81 6.04 -6.26
C ARG A 417 -15.48 7.14 -7.26
N LYS A 418 -15.88 6.89 -8.51
CA LYS A 418 -15.81 7.89 -9.58
C LYS A 418 -16.74 9.07 -9.28
N ILE A 419 -16.28 10.29 -9.58
CA ILE A 419 -17.07 11.53 -9.50
C ILE A 419 -17.65 11.86 -10.86
#